data_44423b1cf03a946fbcfa74ef30cc2714
#
_entry.id   44423b1cf03a946fbcfa74ef30cc2714
#
_cell.length_a   1.000
_cell.length_b   1.000
_cell.length_c   1.000
_cell.angle_alpha   90.00
_cell.angle_beta   90.00
_cell.angle_gamma   90.00
#
_symmetry.space_group_name_H-M   'P 1'
#
loop_
_entity.id
_entity.type
_entity.pdbx_description
1 polymer ?
#
loop_
_entity_poly.entity_id
_entity_poly.type
_entity_poly.pdbx_seq_one_letter_code
_entity_poly.pdbx_strand_id
1 'polypeptide(L)'
;MAKVVFGQTLPVIPRSTYADEINACLKSSILWRSVHILRITENMRVGLQRDLAAELFAKQLLNIVNGNASLQENTHFIKLPENICKIVNSKEELIESVFPHIYQNYQNHQWLQSRAILAAKNLAMLPGNLISLKSIDTVVDKNEIVNYPTEFLNLCDLPGLPPHNLLLKVGSPIILLRNLNPPNYVMEQDHGKFKGENILLPRIPIIPTDVSIQFKRLQFPIRLAFAITINKSQGQTLKVCGLNLANPCFSHGQLYVACSRVGKPSDLCIHGQIGLTKNIVHNLALR
;
A
#
# COMPACT_ATOMS: atom_id res chain seq x y z
N MET A 1 21.74 -11.54 5.33
CA MET A 1 21.13 -12.28 4.21
C MET A 1 19.95 -11.46 3.70
N ALA A 2 19.97 -10.95 2.48
CA ALA A 2 18.86 -10.19 1.92
C ALA A 2 17.92 -11.16 1.17
N LYS A 3 16.61 -11.10 1.45
CA LYS A 3 15.59 -11.88 0.74
C LYS A 3 15.00 -11.00 -0.36
N VAL A 4 15.26 -11.35 -1.62
CA VAL A 4 14.69 -10.66 -2.77
C VAL A 4 13.76 -11.62 -3.52
N VAL A 5 12.55 -11.16 -3.83
CA VAL A 5 11.55 -11.92 -4.60
C VAL A 5 11.22 -11.09 -5.84
N PHE A 6 11.73 -11.49 -6.99
CA PHE A 6 11.61 -10.74 -8.25
C PHE A 6 10.18 -10.68 -8.82
N GLY A 7 9.30 -11.52 -8.36
CA GLY A 7 7.87 -11.44 -8.69
C GLY A 7 7.08 -10.43 -7.86
N GLN A 8 7.75 -9.72 -6.93
CA GLN A 8 7.14 -8.64 -6.16
C GLN A 8 7.36 -7.29 -6.84
N THR A 9 6.83 -6.21 -6.24
CA THR A 9 6.96 -4.87 -6.82
C THR A 9 8.43 -4.45 -6.92
N LEU A 10 8.78 -3.90 -8.09
CA LEU A 10 10.06 -3.21 -8.30
C LEU A 10 10.07 -1.85 -7.59
N PRO A 11 11.24 -1.21 -7.44
CA PRO A 11 11.32 0.15 -6.95
C PRO A 11 10.44 1.08 -7.81
N VAL A 12 9.58 1.87 -7.17
CA VAL A 12 8.74 2.85 -7.85
C VAL A 12 9.54 4.13 -8.03
N ILE A 13 9.83 4.47 -9.27
CA ILE A 13 10.50 5.72 -9.63
C ILE A 13 9.44 6.69 -10.17
N PRO A 14 9.26 7.88 -9.58
CA PRO A 14 8.31 8.86 -10.09
C PRO A 14 8.60 9.22 -11.55
N ARG A 15 7.56 9.18 -12.40
CA ARG A 15 7.64 9.50 -13.84
C ARG A 15 8.60 8.60 -14.63
N SER A 16 8.87 7.39 -14.15
CA SER A 16 9.75 6.43 -14.81
C SER A 16 9.10 5.79 -16.03
N THR A 17 9.97 5.35 -16.93
CA THR A 17 9.64 4.45 -18.02
C THR A 17 9.79 2.99 -17.57
N TYR A 18 9.29 2.06 -18.37
CA TYR A 18 9.52 0.63 -18.19
C TYR A 18 11.02 0.26 -18.07
N ALA A 19 11.87 0.91 -18.87
CA ALA A 19 13.31 0.69 -18.84
C ALA A 19 13.93 1.15 -17.51
N ASP A 20 13.47 2.25 -16.95
CA ASP A 20 13.96 2.78 -15.67
C ASP A 20 13.62 1.84 -14.52
N GLU A 21 12.40 1.27 -14.48
CA GLU A 21 12.01 0.28 -13.47
C GLU A 21 12.89 -0.98 -13.53
N ILE A 22 13.23 -1.47 -14.73
CA ILE A 22 14.12 -2.60 -14.91
C ILE A 22 15.55 -2.27 -14.51
N ASN A 23 16.05 -1.10 -14.89
CA ASN A 23 17.40 -0.67 -14.55
C ASN A 23 17.57 -0.46 -13.04
N ALA A 24 16.51 -0.11 -12.32
CA ALA A 24 16.50 -0.02 -10.86
C ALA A 24 16.39 -1.40 -10.17
N CYS A 25 16.17 -2.48 -10.92
CA CYS A 25 16.15 -3.83 -10.38
C CYS A 25 17.55 -4.23 -9.87
N LEU A 26 17.60 -4.96 -8.74
CA LEU A 26 18.85 -5.47 -8.18
C LEU A 26 19.67 -6.28 -9.19
N LYS A 27 19.02 -6.97 -10.13
CA LYS A 27 19.69 -7.74 -11.20
C LYS A 27 20.49 -6.86 -12.16
N SER A 28 20.12 -5.61 -12.33
CA SER A 28 20.84 -4.64 -13.16
C SER A 28 22.05 -4.02 -12.45
N SER A 29 22.20 -4.25 -11.14
CA SER A 29 23.32 -3.76 -10.34
C SER A 29 24.60 -4.52 -10.65
N ILE A 30 25.74 -3.84 -10.62
CA ILE A 30 27.07 -4.46 -10.70
C ILE A 30 27.28 -5.50 -9.58
N LEU A 31 26.63 -5.31 -8.44
CA LEU A 31 26.70 -6.23 -7.29
C LEU A 31 26.03 -7.57 -7.57
N TRP A 32 25.16 -7.67 -8.59
CA TRP A 32 24.46 -8.91 -8.93
C TRP A 32 25.42 -10.07 -9.24
N ARG A 33 26.58 -9.76 -9.85
CA ARG A 33 27.60 -10.75 -10.18
C ARG A 33 28.21 -11.46 -8.96
N SER A 34 28.11 -10.84 -7.79
CA SER A 34 28.62 -11.36 -6.51
C SER A 34 27.52 -11.98 -5.64
N VAL A 35 26.28 -12.08 -6.15
CA VAL A 35 25.14 -12.60 -5.38
C VAL A 35 25.06 -14.12 -5.49
N HIS A 36 25.01 -14.79 -4.34
CA HIS A 36 24.71 -16.22 -4.27
C HIS A 36 23.20 -16.43 -4.21
N ILE A 37 22.64 -17.12 -5.21
CA ILE A 37 21.20 -17.30 -5.36
C ILE A 37 20.79 -18.61 -4.67
N LEU A 38 19.97 -18.49 -3.62
CA LEU A 38 19.31 -19.64 -2.99
C LEU A 38 17.84 -19.65 -3.43
N ARG A 39 17.41 -20.76 -4.03
CA ARG A 39 16.03 -20.94 -4.46
C ARG A 39 15.20 -21.58 -3.34
N ILE A 40 14.05 -21.02 -3.03
CA ILE A 40 13.06 -21.60 -2.14
C ILE A 40 12.17 -22.49 -3.00
N THR A 41 12.17 -23.80 -2.75
CA THR A 41 11.42 -24.80 -3.53
C THR A 41 10.11 -25.20 -2.84
N GLU A 42 10.01 -25.05 -1.52
CA GLU A 42 8.85 -25.47 -0.74
C GLU A 42 8.08 -24.27 -0.18
N ASN A 43 6.76 -24.31 -0.36
CA ASN A 43 5.86 -23.34 0.25
C ASN A 43 5.41 -23.82 1.63
N MET A 44 6.18 -23.47 2.67
CA MET A 44 5.91 -23.87 4.04
C MET A 44 4.55 -23.44 4.58
N ARG A 45 3.95 -22.36 4.05
CA ARG A 45 2.61 -21.92 4.47
C ARG A 45 1.53 -22.92 4.11
N VAL A 46 1.66 -23.55 2.94
CA VAL A 46 0.71 -24.54 2.44
C VAL A 46 1.00 -25.92 3.04
N GLY A 47 2.29 -26.29 3.12
CA GLY A 47 2.70 -27.59 3.63
C GLY A 47 2.31 -27.84 5.09
N LEU A 48 2.32 -26.81 5.93
CA LEU A 48 1.94 -26.91 7.34
C LEU A 48 0.43 -27.02 7.57
N GLN A 49 -0.40 -26.48 6.69
CA GLN A 49 -1.86 -26.43 6.88
C GLN A 49 -2.60 -27.60 6.24
N ARG A 50 -1.97 -28.35 5.32
CA ARG A 50 -2.58 -29.47 4.54
C ARG A 50 -3.96 -29.10 3.95
N ASP A 51 -4.13 -27.84 3.57
CA ASP A 51 -5.38 -27.28 3.03
C ASP A 51 -5.28 -27.24 1.50
N LEU A 52 -6.11 -28.07 0.83
CA LEU A 52 -6.16 -28.13 -0.63
C LEU A 52 -6.56 -26.78 -1.27
N ALA A 53 -7.41 -26.01 -0.60
CA ALA A 53 -7.79 -24.68 -1.09
C ALA A 53 -6.61 -23.70 -1.05
N ALA A 54 -5.80 -23.76 0.00
CA ALA A 54 -4.58 -22.96 0.11
C ALA A 54 -3.52 -23.37 -0.93
N GLU A 55 -3.43 -24.69 -1.25
CA GLU A 55 -2.51 -25.17 -2.28
C GLU A 55 -2.92 -24.68 -3.69
N LEU A 56 -4.21 -24.79 -4.03
CA LEU A 56 -4.73 -24.27 -5.29
C LEU A 56 -4.53 -22.77 -5.40
N PHE A 57 -4.80 -22.03 -4.32
CA PHE A 57 -4.57 -20.59 -4.24
C PHE A 57 -3.11 -20.23 -4.50
N ALA A 58 -2.16 -20.95 -3.89
CA ALA A 58 -0.74 -20.74 -4.12
C ALA A 58 -0.34 -20.95 -5.59
N LYS A 59 -0.88 -21.99 -6.25
CA LYS A 59 -0.68 -22.23 -7.69
C LYS A 59 -1.23 -21.11 -8.56
N GLN A 60 -2.42 -20.60 -8.23
CA GLN A 60 -3.02 -19.45 -8.93
C GLN A 60 -2.18 -18.19 -8.77
N LEU A 61 -1.65 -17.93 -7.57
CA LEU A 61 -0.75 -16.80 -7.32
C LEU A 61 0.55 -16.93 -8.13
N LEU A 62 1.09 -18.13 -8.31
CA LEU A 62 2.26 -18.37 -9.16
C LEU A 62 1.96 -18.08 -10.63
N ASN A 63 0.76 -18.38 -11.12
CA ASN A 63 0.37 -18.00 -12.48
C ASN A 63 0.28 -16.48 -12.65
N ILE A 64 -0.21 -15.75 -11.64
CA ILE A 64 -0.26 -14.29 -11.67
C ILE A 64 1.17 -13.71 -11.70
N VAL A 65 2.07 -14.17 -10.83
CA VAL A 65 3.43 -13.62 -10.74
C VAL A 65 4.26 -13.91 -11.98
N ASN A 66 4.05 -15.06 -12.64
CA ASN A 66 4.76 -15.45 -13.85
C ASN A 66 4.15 -14.84 -15.13
N GLY A 67 3.05 -14.09 -15.02
CA GLY A 67 2.38 -13.51 -16.17
C GLY A 67 1.59 -14.53 -17.02
N ASN A 68 1.35 -15.74 -16.50
CA ASN A 68 0.68 -16.83 -17.20
C ASN A 68 -0.87 -16.75 -17.09
N ALA A 69 -1.39 -15.69 -16.46
CA ALA A 69 -2.83 -15.47 -16.38
C ALA A 69 -3.40 -15.14 -17.76
N SER A 70 -4.51 -15.76 -18.16
CA SER A 70 -5.13 -15.58 -19.47
C SER A 70 -5.60 -14.13 -19.64
N LEU A 71 -5.13 -13.48 -20.70
CA LEU A 71 -5.63 -12.16 -21.11
C LEU A 71 -7.04 -12.31 -21.70
N GLN A 72 -7.90 -11.37 -21.40
CA GLN A 72 -9.18 -11.26 -22.06
C GLN A 72 -8.96 -10.77 -23.49
N GLU A 73 -9.64 -11.39 -24.46
CA GLU A 73 -9.52 -11.05 -25.89
C GLU A 73 -9.60 -9.54 -26.13
N ASN A 74 -8.66 -9.03 -26.91
CA ASN A 74 -8.53 -7.61 -27.30
C ASN A 74 -8.36 -6.62 -26.12
N THR A 75 -7.94 -7.06 -24.95
CA THR A 75 -7.69 -6.19 -23.78
C THR A 75 -6.36 -6.48 -23.11
N HIS A 76 -5.87 -5.53 -22.30
CA HIS A 76 -4.72 -5.73 -21.41
C HIS A 76 -5.13 -6.21 -20.00
N PHE A 77 -6.37 -6.69 -19.87
CA PHE A 77 -6.91 -7.14 -18.59
C PHE A 77 -6.85 -8.67 -18.51
N ILE A 78 -6.63 -9.17 -17.32
CA ILE A 78 -6.81 -10.58 -16.98
C ILE A 78 -8.15 -10.75 -16.23
N LYS A 79 -8.81 -11.88 -16.46
CA LYS A 79 -9.92 -12.32 -15.61
C LYS A 79 -9.34 -13.08 -14.41
N LEU A 80 -9.66 -12.64 -13.21
CA LEU A 80 -9.28 -13.38 -12.01
C LEU A 80 -10.04 -14.71 -11.97
N PRO A 81 -9.38 -15.82 -11.58
CA PRO A 81 -10.07 -17.10 -11.39
C PRO A 81 -11.21 -16.97 -10.36
N GLU A 82 -12.35 -17.60 -10.61
CA GLU A 82 -13.55 -17.48 -9.77
C GLU A 82 -13.32 -17.89 -8.31
N ASN A 83 -12.39 -18.81 -8.09
CA ASN A 83 -12.09 -19.36 -6.75
C ASN A 83 -10.90 -18.68 -6.07
N ILE A 84 -10.33 -17.59 -6.62
CA ILE A 84 -9.18 -16.93 -6.02
C ILE A 84 -9.55 -15.92 -4.93
N CYS A 85 -10.79 -15.43 -4.93
CA CYS A 85 -11.25 -14.40 -4.00
C CYS A 85 -12.77 -14.33 -3.96
N LYS A 86 -13.29 -13.61 -2.96
CA LYS A 86 -14.69 -13.14 -2.95
C LYS A 86 -14.76 -11.82 -3.73
N ILE A 87 -15.53 -11.76 -4.80
CA ILE A 87 -15.81 -10.52 -5.54
C ILE A 87 -16.94 -9.77 -4.83
N VAL A 88 -16.79 -8.48 -4.62
CA VAL A 88 -17.78 -7.58 -4.02
C VAL A 88 -18.11 -6.44 -4.99
N ASN A 89 -19.37 -5.99 -4.96
CA ASN A 89 -19.90 -5.08 -5.98
C ASN A 89 -19.76 -3.60 -5.59
N SER A 90 -19.55 -3.29 -4.32
CA SER A 90 -19.38 -1.92 -3.85
C SER A 90 -18.22 -1.77 -2.87
N LYS A 91 -17.79 -0.53 -2.66
CA LYS A 91 -16.76 -0.20 -1.66
C LYS A 91 -17.26 -0.46 -0.25
N GLU A 92 -18.53 -0.19 -0.01
CA GLU A 92 -19.21 -0.41 1.26
C GLU A 92 -19.22 -1.91 1.59
N GLU A 93 -19.53 -2.76 0.62
CA GLU A 93 -19.47 -4.22 0.77
C GLU A 93 -18.03 -4.70 1.01
N LEU A 94 -17.04 -4.08 0.37
CA LEU A 94 -15.63 -4.38 0.62
C LEU A 94 -15.24 -4.05 2.06
N ILE A 95 -15.65 -2.88 2.57
CA ILE A 95 -15.37 -2.47 3.94
C ILE A 95 -16.01 -3.47 4.92
N GLU A 96 -17.30 -3.75 4.76
CA GLU A 96 -18.01 -4.66 5.65
C GLU A 96 -17.44 -6.08 5.60
N SER A 97 -16.96 -6.53 4.42
CA SER A 97 -16.33 -7.85 4.29
C SER A 97 -14.96 -7.92 5.01
N VAL A 98 -14.20 -6.82 5.03
CA VAL A 98 -12.88 -6.78 5.69
C VAL A 98 -13.00 -6.40 7.16
N PHE A 99 -13.87 -5.46 7.48
CA PHE A 99 -14.05 -4.88 8.81
C PHE A 99 -15.51 -5.02 9.28
N PRO A 100 -16.05 -6.27 9.41
CA PRO A 100 -17.42 -6.46 9.84
C PRO A 100 -17.63 -5.86 11.23
N HIS A 101 -18.76 -5.17 11.38
CA HIS A 101 -19.13 -4.50 12.64
C HIS A 101 -18.02 -3.62 13.22
N ILE A 102 -17.35 -2.83 12.37
CA ILE A 102 -16.22 -2.00 12.76
C ILE A 102 -16.51 -1.09 13.96
N TYR A 103 -17.75 -0.61 14.10
CA TYR A 103 -18.18 0.21 15.25
C TYR A 103 -18.07 -0.48 16.60
N GLN A 104 -18.11 -1.83 16.61
CA GLN A 104 -17.96 -2.63 17.83
C GLN A 104 -16.51 -3.06 18.06
N ASN A 105 -15.74 -3.15 16.97
CA ASN A 105 -14.40 -3.73 16.97
C ASN A 105 -13.26 -2.71 16.82
N TYR A 106 -13.55 -1.41 16.66
CA TYR A 106 -12.51 -0.40 16.39
C TYR A 106 -11.49 -0.24 17.52
N GLN A 107 -11.84 -0.61 18.76
CA GLN A 107 -10.91 -0.60 19.90
C GLN A 107 -10.07 -1.89 20.00
N ASN A 108 -10.37 -2.91 19.20
CA ASN A 108 -9.58 -4.14 19.19
C ASN A 108 -8.45 -4.04 18.19
N HIS A 109 -7.30 -3.58 18.66
CA HIS A 109 -6.13 -3.30 17.82
C HIS A 109 -5.57 -4.55 17.14
N GLN A 110 -5.55 -5.72 17.80
CA GLN A 110 -5.10 -6.98 17.19
C GLN A 110 -6.01 -7.37 16.03
N TRP A 111 -7.32 -7.12 16.19
CA TRP A 111 -8.29 -7.39 15.15
C TRP A 111 -8.09 -6.43 13.96
N LEU A 112 -7.84 -5.14 14.20
CA LEU A 112 -7.56 -4.14 13.16
C LEU A 112 -6.25 -4.45 12.42
N GLN A 113 -5.16 -4.74 13.13
CA GLN A 113 -3.84 -5.02 12.53
C GLN A 113 -3.81 -6.24 11.64
N SER A 114 -4.69 -7.20 11.89
CA SER A 114 -4.79 -8.42 11.10
C SER A 114 -5.55 -8.23 9.79
N ARG A 115 -6.04 -7.01 9.50
CA ARG A 115 -6.89 -6.68 8.36
C ARG A 115 -6.41 -5.42 7.65
N ALA A 116 -6.56 -5.38 6.34
CA ALA A 116 -6.32 -4.16 5.58
C ALA A 116 -7.10 -4.16 4.27
N ILE A 117 -7.43 -2.97 3.79
CA ILE A 117 -7.85 -2.76 2.40
C ILE A 117 -6.66 -2.18 1.64
N LEU A 118 -6.27 -2.88 0.59
CA LEU A 118 -5.18 -2.48 -0.30
C LEU A 118 -5.74 -1.78 -1.52
N ALA A 119 -5.10 -0.71 -1.94
CA ALA A 119 -5.45 0.00 -3.17
C ALA A 119 -4.20 0.44 -3.92
N ALA A 120 -4.33 0.61 -5.22
CA ALA A 120 -3.27 1.19 -6.03
C ALA A 120 -3.03 2.67 -5.65
N LYS A 121 -4.09 3.36 -5.21
CA LYS A 121 -4.06 4.74 -4.67
C LYS A 121 -4.84 4.81 -3.37
N ASN A 122 -4.43 5.70 -2.44
CA ASN A 122 -5.07 5.85 -1.14
C ASN A 122 -6.53 6.35 -1.25
N LEU A 123 -7.43 5.73 -0.46
CA LEU A 123 -8.84 6.12 -0.31
C LEU A 123 -9.21 6.14 1.18
N ALA A 124 -9.81 7.25 1.64
CA ALA A 124 -10.35 7.39 2.99
C ALA A 124 -11.74 6.73 3.05
N MET A 125 -11.92 5.70 3.90
CA MET A 125 -13.11 4.84 3.87
C MET A 125 -13.77 4.61 5.25
N LEU A 126 -13.62 5.54 6.21
CA LEU A 126 -14.30 5.39 7.51
C LEU A 126 -15.65 6.09 7.56
N PRO A 127 -16.62 5.53 8.30
CA PRO A 127 -17.84 6.24 8.65
C PRO A 127 -17.57 7.33 9.71
N GLY A 128 -18.46 8.33 9.77
CA GLY A 128 -18.38 9.45 10.70
C GLY A 128 -18.11 10.80 10.03
N ASN A 129 -18.18 11.88 10.81
CA ASN A 129 -17.96 13.24 10.30
C ASN A 129 -16.50 13.41 9.85
N LEU A 130 -16.34 13.92 8.65
CA LEU A 130 -15.03 14.18 8.05
C LEU A 130 -14.47 15.50 8.57
N ILE A 131 -13.29 15.45 9.15
CA ILE A 131 -12.52 16.62 9.56
C ILE A 131 -11.48 16.90 8.47
N SER A 132 -11.53 18.09 7.90
CA SER A 132 -10.59 18.56 6.88
C SER A 132 -9.55 19.48 7.51
N LEU A 133 -8.29 19.10 7.46
CA LEU A 133 -7.17 19.83 8.03
C LEU A 133 -6.21 20.23 6.90
N LYS A 134 -6.27 21.49 6.49
CA LYS A 134 -5.41 22.01 5.42
C LYS A 134 -4.03 22.39 5.94
N SER A 135 -2.98 22.10 5.17
CA SER A 135 -1.61 22.57 5.45
C SER A 135 -1.44 24.05 5.13
N ILE A 136 -0.36 24.62 5.65
CA ILE A 136 0.17 25.89 5.21
C ILE A 136 1.48 25.60 4.48
N ASP A 137 1.50 25.88 3.18
CA ASP A 137 2.63 25.61 2.31
C ASP A 137 3.33 26.92 1.93
N THR A 138 4.66 26.94 2.07
CA THR A 138 5.49 28.13 1.76
C THR A 138 6.78 27.70 1.09
N VAL A 139 7.27 28.44 0.11
CA VAL A 139 8.62 28.24 -0.43
C VAL A 139 9.67 28.56 0.64
N VAL A 140 10.82 27.89 0.57
CA VAL A 140 11.93 28.15 1.49
C VAL A 140 12.64 29.45 1.11
N ASP A 141 12.90 29.65 -0.18
CA ASP A 141 13.47 30.90 -0.71
C ASP A 141 12.34 31.87 -1.08
N LYS A 142 12.34 33.05 -0.47
CA LYS A 142 11.35 34.11 -0.76
C LYS A 142 11.37 34.60 -2.21
N ASN A 143 12.49 34.49 -2.90
CA ASN A 143 12.61 34.88 -4.30
C ASN A 143 11.82 33.96 -5.24
N GLU A 144 11.52 32.74 -4.80
CA GLU A 144 10.79 31.74 -5.56
C GLU A 144 9.25 31.82 -5.39
N ILE A 145 8.73 32.78 -4.60
CA ILE A 145 7.28 32.93 -4.34
C ILE A 145 6.53 33.16 -5.65
N VAL A 146 7.09 33.95 -6.56
CA VAL A 146 6.46 34.27 -7.85
C VAL A 146 6.43 33.06 -8.78
N ASN A 147 7.45 32.21 -8.72
CA ASN A 147 7.59 31.04 -9.57
C ASN A 147 6.72 29.86 -9.09
N TYR A 148 6.48 29.78 -7.78
CA TYR A 148 5.72 28.68 -7.17
C TYR A 148 4.60 29.22 -6.27
N PRO A 149 3.43 29.55 -6.85
CA PRO A 149 2.28 30.02 -6.09
C PRO A 149 1.79 28.93 -5.11
N THR A 150 1.18 29.35 -4.01
CA THR A 150 0.74 28.47 -2.94
C THR A 150 -0.23 27.37 -3.43
N GLU A 151 -1.06 27.69 -4.41
CA GLU A 151 -2.01 26.75 -5.04
C GLU A 151 -1.27 25.59 -5.70
N PHE A 152 -0.15 25.87 -6.37
CA PHE A 152 0.70 24.83 -6.96
C PHE A 152 1.34 23.95 -5.88
N LEU A 153 1.88 24.55 -4.81
CA LEU A 153 2.47 23.79 -3.69
C LEU A 153 1.44 22.89 -3.01
N ASN A 154 0.19 23.36 -2.87
CA ASN A 154 -0.90 22.58 -2.29
C ASN A 154 -1.24 21.31 -3.10
N LEU A 155 -1.01 21.33 -4.42
CA LEU A 155 -1.24 20.17 -5.31
C LEU A 155 -0.12 19.14 -5.24
N CYS A 156 1.04 19.47 -4.67
CA CYS A 156 2.15 18.55 -4.55
C CYS A 156 1.82 17.39 -3.59
N ASP A 157 1.62 16.20 -4.14
CA ASP A 157 1.48 14.95 -3.35
C ASP A 157 2.76 14.13 -3.50
N LEU A 158 3.61 14.21 -2.48
CA LEU A 158 4.95 13.62 -2.48
C LEU A 158 5.02 12.47 -1.48
N PRO A 159 5.81 11.40 -1.77
CA PRO A 159 6.08 10.34 -0.81
C PRO A 159 6.69 10.91 0.48
N GLY A 160 6.23 10.43 1.64
CA GLY A 160 6.73 10.90 2.94
C GLY A 160 6.24 12.27 3.40
N LEU A 161 5.48 12.99 2.58
CA LEU A 161 4.84 14.26 2.92
C LEU A 161 3.36 14.02 3.24
N PRO A 162 2.78 14.59 4.32
CA PRO A 162 1.34 14.52 4.55
C PRO A 162 0.60 15.28 3.44
N PRO A 163 -0.64 14.90 3.09
CA PRO A 163 -1.40 15.60 2.07
C PRO A 163 -1.72 17.04 2.51
N HIS A 164 -1.84 17.98 1.55
CA HIS A 164 -2.29 19.33 1.84
C HIS A 164 -3.64 19.31 2.56
N ASN A 165 -4.60 18.60 2.02
CA ASN A 165 -5.89 18.38 2.67
C ASN A 165 -5.89 17.01 3.36
N LEU A 166 -5.57 17.01 4.65
CA LEU A 166 -5.61 15.83 5.49
C LEU A 166 -7.05 15.61 5.98
N LEU A 167 -7.69 14.60 5.44
CA LEU A 167 -9.05 14.20 5.78
C LEU A 167 -9.02 13.12 6.86
N LEU A 168 -9.56 13.39 8.02
CA LEU A 168 -9.60 12.47 9.17
C LEU A 168 -11.03 12.26 9.65
N LYS A 169 -11.24 11.14 10.31
CA LYS A 169 -12.44 10.83 11.10
C LYS A 169 -12.00 10.30 12.45
N VAL A 170 -12.79 10.56 13.48
CA VAL A 170 -12.52 10.00 14.82
C VAL A 170 -12.48 8.47 14.74
N GLY A 171 -11.48 7.84 15.38
CA GLY A 171 -11.24 6.41 15.29
C GLY A 171 -10.44 5.97 14.04
N SER A 172 -9.99 6.92 13.19
CA SER A 172 -9.12 6.57 12.05
C SER A 172 -7.75 6.12 12.55
N PRO A 173 -7.28 4.90 12.21
CA PRO A 173 -5.88 4.56 12.39
C PRO A 173 -5.04 5.44 11.50
N ILE A 174 -3.96 5.93 12.05
CA ILE A 174 -3.01 6.82 11.39
C ILE A 174 -1.60 6.26 11.47
N ILE A 175 -0.80 6.58 10.47
CA ILE A 175 0.64 6.30 10.47
C ILE A 175 1.36 7.62 10.71
N LEU A 176 2.28 7.61 11.68
CA LEU A 176 3.20 8.70 11.92
C LEU A 176 4.30 8.69 10.85
N LEU A 177 4.51 9.82 10.17
CA LEU A 177 5.49 9.94 9.08
C LEU A 177 6.89 10.33 9.57
N ARG A 178 7.01 10.81 10.79
CA ARG A 178 8.26 11.26 11.40
C ARG A 178 8.34 10.77 12.84
N ASN A 179 9.52 10.37 13.28
CA ASN A 179 9.77 10.10 14.69
C ASN A 179 9.65 11.42 15.47
N LEU A 180 8.76 11.42 16.44
CA LEU A 180 8.58 12.55 17.36
C LEU A 180 9.34 12.20 18.64
N ASN A 181 10.28 13.07 19.04
CA ASN A 181 10.97 12.90 20.32
C ASN A 181 10.01 13.25 21.46
N PRO A 182 9.69 12.32 22.40
CA PRO A 182 8.96 12.68 23.60
C PRO A 182 9.79 13.67 24.45
N PRO A 183 9.19 14.63 25.20
CA PRO A 183 7.99 14.45 26.02
C PRO A 183 6.78 15.31 25.66
N ASN A 184 6.74 15.96 24.50
CA ASN A 184 5.78 17.05 24.25
C ASN A 184 4.60 16.69 23.35
N TYR A 185 4.39 15.40 23.01
CA TYR A 185 3.40 15.03 22.00
C TYR A 185 2.55 13.86 22.47
N VAL A 186 1.22 14.04 22.43
CA VAL A 186 0.24 13.06 22.90
C VAL A 186 -0.48 12.41 21.70
N MET A 187 -0.25 11.12 21.45
CA MET A 187 -1.07 10.20 20.65
C MET A 187 -1.32 8.94 21.47
N GLU A 188 -2.49 8.38 21.38
CA GLU A 188 -2.71 7.04 21.91
C GLU A 188 -1.90 6.06 21.08
N GLN A 189 -0.83 5.51 21.64
CA GLN A 189 0.00 4.51 20.99
C GLN A 189 -0.47 3.11 21.34
N ASP A 190 -0.75 2.31 20.34
CA ASP A 190 -1.17 0.93 20.52
C ASP A 190 -0.05 -0.04 20.83
N HIS A 191 1.19 0.37 20.60
CA HIS A 191 2.38 -0.48 20.72
C HIS A 191 3.51 0.22 21.45
N GLY A 192 4.22 -0.53 22.28
CA GLY A 192 5.41 -0.06 22.97
C GLY A 192 5.16 0.47 24.39
N LYS A 193 6.10 1.27 24.90
CA LYS A 193 6.11 1.77 26.28
C LYS A 193 4.96 2.74 26.64
N PHE A 194 4.27 3.29 25.63
CA PHE A 194 3.27 4.36 25.78
C PHE A 194 1.86 3.93 25.38
N LYS A 195 1.57 2.64 25.45
CA LYS A 195 0.25 2.11 25.13
C LYS A 195 -0.82 2.70 26.05
N GLY A 196 -1.87 3.29 25.47
CA GLY A 196 -3.00 3.89 26.20
C GLY A 196 -2.78 5.34 26.64
N GLU A 197 -1.69 5.99 26.24
CA GLU A 197 -1.46 7.41 26.51
C GLU A 197 -2.03 8.29 25.39
N ASN A 198 -2.65 9.41 25.78
CA ASN A 198 -3.11 10.43 24.85
C ASN A 198 -1.97 11.35 24.44
N ILE A 199 -1.71 11.51 23.14
CA ILE A 199 -0.63 12.35 22.60
C ILE A 199 -1.19 13.57 21.86
N LEU A 200 -0.82 14.80 22.24
CA LEU A 200 -1.10 16.01 21.45
C LEU A 200 -0.10 16.13 20.30
N LEU A 201 -0.58 16.01 19.09
CA LEU A 201 0.24 16.07 17.90
C LEU A 201 0.24 17.49 17.33
N PRO A 202 1.36 18.21 17.30
CA PRO A 202 1.44 19.52 16.70
C PRO A 202 1.59 19.41 15.16
N ARG A 203 1.25 20.49 14.48
CA ARG A 203 1.69 20.68 13.11
C ARG A 203 3.19 20.97 13.13
N ILE A 204 3.95 20.28 12.31
CA ILE A 204 5.38 20.51 12.16
C ILE A 204 5.71 20.93 10.73
N PRO A 205 6.75 21.76 10.53
CA PRO A 205 7.24 22.05 9.19
C PRO A 205 7.97 20.83 8.62
N ILE A 206 7.52 20.38 7.45
CA ILE A 206 8.12 19.26 6.74
C ILE A 206 8.64 19.77 5.40
N ILE A 207 9.93 19.59 5.14
CA ILE A 207 10.61 19.95 3.89
C ILE A 207 10.89 18.63 3.16
N PRO A 208 10.35 18.41 1.94
CA PRO A 208 10.69 17.24 1.14
C PRO A 208 12.13 17.37 0.63
N THR A 209 12.89 16.26 0.67
CA THR A 209 14.30 16.21 0.26
C THR A 209 14.49 15.82 -1.19
N ASP A 210 13.54 15.11 -1.78
CA ASP A 210 13.69 14.45 -3.08
C ASP A 210 12.97 15.21 -4.22
N VAL A 211 12.89 16.54 -4.11
CA VAL A 211 12.22 17.39 -5.10
C VAL A 211 13.10 18.59 -5.47
N SER A 212 12.98 18.99 -6.72
CA SER A 212 13.70 20.18 -7.25
C SER A 212 13.22 21.50 -6.65
N ILE A 213 12.00 21.51 -6.08
CA ILE A 213 11.39 22.70 -5.50
C ILE A 213 11.50 22.63 -3.98
N GLN A 214 12.21 23.57 -3.41
CA GLN A 214 12.38 23.68 -1.96
C GLN A 214 11.17 24.40 -1.35
N PHE A 215 10.27 23.66 -0.74
CA PHE A 215 9.13 24.23 -0.03
C PHE A 215 8.93 23.58 1.34
N LYS A 216 8.22 24.26 2.21
CA LYS A 216 7.90 23.82 3.57
C LYS A 216 6.39 23.66 3.71
N ARG A 217 5.96 22.47 4.10
CA ARG A 217 4.56 22.16 4.44
C ARG A 217 4.38 22.11 5.95
N LEU A 218 3.61 23.03 6.51
CA LEU A 218 3.23 22.99 7.92
C LEU A 218 1.94 22.17 8.05
N GLN A 219 2.06 20.92 8.50
CA GLN A 219 0.94 19.98 8.63
C GLN A 219 1.20 18.98 9.75
N PHE A 220 0.16 18.28 10.20
CA PHE A 220 0.33 17.13 11.07
C PHE A 220 1.14 16.04 10.36
N PRO A 221 2.20 15.50 10.99
CA PRO A 221 3.07 14.50 10.36
C PRO A 221 2.44 13.11 10.32
N ILE A 222 1.20 13.02 9.85
CA ILE A 222 0.42 11.78 9.81
C ILE A 222 -0.23 11.55 8.45
N ARG A 223 -0.50 10.29 8.17
CA ARG A 223 -1.37 9.85 7.07
C ARG A 223 -2.35 8.80 7.59
N LEU A 224 -3.50 8.69 6.93
CA LEU A 224 -4.45 7.62 7.19
C LEU A 224 -3.83 6.24 6.90
N ALA A 225 -4.11 5.28 7.78
CA ALA A 225 -3.57 3.92 7.71
C ALA A 225 -4.57 2.86 7.22
N PHE A 226 -5.83 3.20 7.01
CA PHE A 226 -6.88 2.22 6.62
C PHE A 226 -6.73 1.66 5.21
N ALA A 227 -6.26 2.47 4.27
CA ALA A 227 -5.92 2.00 2.94
C ALA A 227 -4.40 2.07 2.80
N ILE A 228 -3.79 0.92 2.86
CA ILE A 228 -2.36 0.79 2.62
C ILE A 228 -2.18 0.68 1.11
N THR A 229 -1.22 1.41 0.54
CA THR A 229 -0.84 1.14 -0.85
C THR A 229 -0.29 -0.26 -0.94
N ILE A 230 -0.61 -0.95 -2.04
CA ILE A 230 -0.15 -2.33 -2.27
C ILE A 230 1.35 -2.47 -2.01
N ASN A 231 2.16 -1.51 -2.49
CA ASN A 231 3.62 -1.55 -2.32
C ASN A 231 4.06 -1.51 -0.85
N LYS A 232 3.36 -0.78 0.01
CA LYS A 232 3.66 -0.72 1.46
C LYS A 232 3.25 -1.98 2.21
N SER A 233 2.34 -2.77 1.67
CA SER A 233 1.92 -4.05 2.26
C SER A 233 2.90 -5.18 1.99
N GLN A 234 3.94 -4.94 1.19
CA GLN A 234 4.96 -5.94 0.90
C GLN A 234 5.60 -6.47 2.18
N GLY A 235 5.72 -7.80 2.29
CA GLY A 235 6.26 -8.45 3.49
C GLY A 235 5.26 -8.66 4.64
N GLN A 236 4.10 -8.00 4.64
CA GLN A 236 3.08 -8.18 5.66
C GLN A 236 2.26 -9.45 5.41
N THR A 237 1.68 -10.00 6.47
CA THR A 237 0.71 -11.10 6.42
C THR A 237 -0.57 -10.67 7.12
N LEU A 238 -1.70 -10.80 6.44
CA LEU A 238 -3.02 -10.40 6.94
C LEU A 238 -3.90 -11.63 7.13
N LYS A 239 -4.83 -11.56 8.08
CA LYS A 239 -5.91 -12.57 8.24
C LYS A 239 -7.00 -12.35 7.21
N VAL A 240 -7.35 -11.08 6.94
CA VAL A 240 -8.32 -10.69 5.91
C VAL A 240 -7.77 -9.53 5.12
N CYS A 241 -7.87 -9.60 3.81
CA CYS A 241 -7.41 -8.56 2.89
C CYS A 241 -8.52 -8.18 1.93
N GLY A 242 -8.81 -6.88 1.87
CA GLY A 242 -9.61 -6.28 0.82
C GLY A 242 -8.70 -5.69 -0.25
N LEU A 243 -9.06 -5.84 -1.50
CA LEU A 243 -8.34 -5.23 -2.60
C LEU A 243 -9.30 -4.36 -3.43
N ASN A 244 -9.05 -3.06 -3.44
CA ASN A 244 -9.82 -2.13 -4.26
C ASN A 244 -9.10 -1.89 -5.59
N LEU A 245 -9.62 -2.49 -6.64
CA LEU A 245 -9.14 -2.39 -8.02
C LEU A 245 -9.98 -1.45 -8.89
N ALA A 246 -10.78 -0.55 -8.30
CA ALA A 246 -11.45 0.52 -9.06
C ALA A 246 -10.42 1.34 -9.88
N ASN A 247 -9.20 1.47 -9.36
CA ASN A 247 -8.02 1.83 -10.13
C ASN A 247 -7.16 0.58 -10.32
N PRO A 248 -6.89 0.15 -11.56
CA PRO A 248 -6.12 -1.07 -11.82
C PRO A 248 -4.67 -0.93 -11.34
N CYS A 249 -4.00 -2.06 -11.14
CA CYS A 249 -2.58 -2.11 -10.89
C CYS A 249 -1.80 -1.47 -12.05
N PHE A 250 -0.73 -0.75 -11.73
CA PHE A 250 0.07 0.01 -12.71
C PHE A 250 1.57 -0.30 -12.67
N SER A 251 2.03 -1.15 -11.77
CA SER A 251 3.44 -1.51 -11.61
C SER A 251 3.64 -3.01 -11.57
N HIS A 252 4.87 -3.46 -11.89
CA HIS A 252 5.26 -4.86 -11.90
C HIS A 252 4.98 -5.53 -10.55
N GLY A 253 4.41 -6.74 -10.60
CA GLY A 253 4.17 -7.60 -9.44
C GLY A 253 3.15 -7.09 -8.43
N GLN A 254 2.54 -5.92 -8.68
CA GLN A 254 1.64 -5.25 -7.73
C GLN A 254 0.40 -6.10 -7.41
N LEU A 255 -0.21 -6.74 -8.41
CA LEU A 255 -1.34 -7.64 -8.21
C LEU A 255 -0.96 -8.86 -7.36
N TYR A 256 0.18 -9.47 -7.66
CA TYR A 256 0.70 -10.60 -6.88
C TYR A 256 0.95 -10.21 -5.42
N VAL A 257 1.61 -9.06 -5.18
CA VAL A 257 1.85 -8.57 -3.82
C VAL A 257 0.54 -8.42 -3.06
N ALA A 258 -0.47 -7.82 -3.67
CA ALA A 258 -1.77 -7.62 -3.04
C ALA A 258 -2.45 -8.96 -2.68
N CYS A 259 -2.59 -9.86 -3.64
CA CYS A 259 -3.26 -11.14 -3.44
C CYS A 259 -2.51 -12.06 -2.48
N SER A 260 -1.17 -11.98 -2.44
CA SER A 260 -0.33 -12.81 -1.56
C SER A 260 -0.28 -12.36 -0.09
N ARG A 261 -1.07 -11.34 0.31
CA ARG A 261 -1.12 -10.90 1.71
C ARG A 261 -1.85 -11.89 2.62
N VAL A 262 -2.72 -12.70 2.07
CA VAL A 262 -3.48 -13.74 2.78
C VAL A 262 -3.03 -15.15 2.39
N GLY A 263 -3.42 -16.15 3.17
CA GLY A 263 -3.02 -17.53 2.95
C GLY A 263 -4.02 -18.37 2.16
N LYS A 264 -5.26 -17.93 2.02
CA LYS A 264 -6.35 -18.67 1.38
C LYS A 264 -7.37 -17.76 0.68
N PRO A 265 -8.13 -18.28 -0.29
CA PRO A 265 -9.08 -17.51 -1.09
C PRO A 265 -10.20 -16.84 -0.29
N SER A 266 -10.69 -17.50 0.75
CA SER A 266 -11.78 -17.01 1.60
C SER A 266 -11.45 -15.71 2.33
N ASP A 267 -10.17 -15.43 2.49
CA ASP A 267 -9.66 -14.28 3.24
C ASP A 267 -9.35 -13.08 2.32
N LEU A 268 -9.56 -13.24 1.00
CA LEU A 268 -9.35 -12.20 -0.01
C LEU A 268 -10.67 -11.72 -0.58
N CYS A 269 -10.97 -10.43 -0.40
CA CYS A 269 -12.12 -9.76 -0.99
C CYS A 269 -11.65 -8.75 -2.04
N ILE A 270 -12.24 -8.74 -3.23
CA ILE A 270 -11.83 -7.83 -4.31
C ILE A 270 -13.04 -7.03 -4.81
N HIS A 271 -12.87 -5.71 -4.82
CA HIS A 271 -13.76 -4.76 -5.47
C HIS A 271 -13.12 -4.22 -6.74
N GLY A 272 -13.78 -4.34 -7.88
CA GLY A 272 -13.30 -3.87 -9.18
C GLY A 272 -14.27 -4.21 -10.30
N GLN A 273 -13.90 -3.90 -11.53
CA GLN A 273 -14.72 -4.22 -12.70
C GLN A 273 -14.82 -5.75 -12.89
N ILE A 274 -15.90 -6.37 -12.40
CA ILE A 274 -16.31 -7.78 -12.64
C ILE A 274 -15.13 -8.76 -12.72
N GLY A 275 -14.25 -8.77 -11.70
CA GLY A 275 -13.10 -9.68 -11.67
C GLY A 275 -12.02 -9.43 -12.74
N LEU A 276 -12.06 -8.28 -13.42
CA LEU A 276 -11.07 -7.86 -14.40
C LEU A 276 -10.05 -6.90 -13.77
N THR A 277 -8.77 -7.13 -14.03
CA THR A 277 -7.71 -6.24 -13.58
C THR A 277 -6.49 -6.31 -14.49
N LYS A 278 -5.60 -5.32 -14.39
CA LYS A 278 -4.29 -5.37 -15.05
C LYS A 278 -3.31 -6.19 -14.23
N ASN A 279 -2.60 -7.09 -14.89
CA ASN A 279 -1.46 -7.79 -14.32
C ASN A 279 -0.20 -7.37 -15.08
N ILE A 280 0.60 -6.50 -14.47
CA ILE A 280 1.83 -6.01 -15.09
C ILE A 280 2.98 -6.88 -14.64
N VAL A 281 3.58 -7.60 -15.59
CA VAL A 281 4.71 -8.50 -15.37
C VAL A 281 5.81 -8.18 -16.36
N HIS A 282 6.97 -7.82 -15.83
CA HIS A 282 8.17 -7.54 -16.63
C HIS A 282 9.02 -8.81 -16.71
N ASN A 283 8.94 -9.54 -17.81
CA ASN A 283 9.65 -10.81 -18.00
C ASN A 283 11.16 -10.69 -17.79
N LEU A 284 11.76 -9.55 -18.10
CA LEU A 284 13.19 -9.30 -17.86
C LEU A 284 13.54 -9.25 -16.36
N ALA A 285 12.61 -8.85 -15.50
CA ALA A 285 12.82 -8.87 -14.07
C ALA A 285 12.73 -10.30 -13.48
N LEU A 286 11.98 -11.19 -14.13
CA LEU A 286 11.82 -12.59 -13.69
C LEU A 286 12.99 -13.49 -14.11
N ARG A 287 13.58 -13.26 -15.30
CA ARG A 287 14.74 -14.00 -15.83
C ARG A 287 16.01 -13.60 -15.10
#